data_c00d3a4587cc5e5bc75faf58588969ba
#
_entry.id   c00d3a4587cc5e5bc75faf58588969ba
#
_cell.length_a   1.000
_cell.length_b   1.000
_cell.length_c   1.000
_cell.angle_alpha   90.00
_cell.angle_beta   90.00
_cell.angle_gamma   90.00
#
_symmetry.space_group_name_H-M   'P 1'
#
loop_
_entity.id
_entity.type
_entity.pdbx_description
1 polymer ?
#
loop_
_entity_poly.entity_id
_entity_poly.type
_entity_poly.pdbx_seq_one_letter_code
_entity_poly.pdbx_strand_id
1 'polypeptide(L)'
;GELCKNTPITNGSDLLKNGEDRPNTIYGSTDCGISVENGTALTYKFDKPEYIRTLHLTFNSDLNRDTLPGDFPERSHSMRCNVKLDSPQCYVPKTLCRKFSLSLGTPSGTKMIIDTDCNLRRSYNIDINEAVQSITLIPYSNWGETDKTQIFSYDFK
;
A
#
# COMPACT_ATOMS: atom_id res chain seq x y z
N GLY A 1 -15.92 5.42 -4.46
CA GLY A 1 -17.12 5.02 -4.00
C GLY A 1 -17.70 3.68 -4.47
N GLU A 2 -18.84 3.73 -5.11
CA GLU A 2 -19.56 2.50 -5.51
C GLU A 2 -18.83 1.69 -6.58
N LEU A 3 -18.19 2.35 -7.52
CA LEU A 3 -17.47 1.69 -8.61
C LEU A 3 -16.35 0.76 -8.08
N CYS A 4 -15.55 1.24 -7.15
CA CYS A 4 -14.48 0.43 -6.55
C CYS A 4 -15.03 -0.80 -5.83
N LYS A 5 -16.11 -0.66 -5.06
CA LYS A 5 -16.70 -1.77 -4.30
C LYS A 5 -17.22 -2.88 -5.19
N ASN A 6 -17.73 -2.54 -6.35
CA ASN A 6 -18.34 -3.48 -7.29
C ASN A 6 -17.34 -4.13 -8.27
N THR A 7 -16.15 -3.56 -8.41
CA THR A 7 -15.15 -4.07 -9.34
C THR A 7 -14.31 -5.15 -8.66
N PRO A 8 -14.27 -6.38 -9.19
CA PRO A 8 -13.43 -7.43 -8.63
C PRO A 8 -11.95 -7.11 -8.81
N ILE A 9 -11.14 -7.58 -7.88
CA ILE A 9 -9.68 -7.48 -7.94
C ILE A 9 -9.06 -8.87 -8.07
N THR A 10 -8.28 -9.09 -9.11
CA THR A 10 -7.56 -10.34 -9.32
C THR A 10 -6.46 -10.49 -8.28
N ASN A 11 -6.36 -11.64 -7.62
CA ASN A 11 -5.45 -11.96 -6.52
C ASN A 11 -5.62 -11.08 -5.28
N GLY A 12 -6.67 -10.27 -5.23
CA GLY A 12 -6.96 -9.37 -4.12
C GLY A 12 -8.14 -9.82 -3.27
N SER A 13 -8.58 -8.90 -2.41
CA SER A 13 -9.72 -9.08 -1.51
C SER A 13 -10.46 -7.76 -1.33
N ASP A 14 -11.73 -7.85 -0.96
CA ASP A 14 -12.54 -6.66 -0.61
C ASP A 14 -12.02 -5.90 0.61
N LEU A 15 -11.15 -6.51 1.42
CA LEU A 15 -10.43 -5.83 2.50
C LEU A 15 -9.56 -4.67 2.01
N LEU A 16 -9.11 -4.69 0.76
CA LEU A 16 -8.35 -3.59 0.16
C LEU A 16 -9.21 -2.36 -0.17
N LYS A 17 -10.54 -2.52 -0.14
CA LYS A 17 -11.53 -1.51 -0.55
C LYS A 17 -12.41 -1.02 0.61
N ASN A 18 -12.13 -1.45 1.83
CA ASN A 18 -12.98 -1.14 2.99
C ASN A 18 -12.74 0.28 3.56
N GLY A 19 -11.72 0.98 3.08
CA GLY A 19 -11.35 2.32 3.54
C GLY A 19 -10.53 2.33 4.83
N GLU A 20 -10.08 1.18 5.30
CA GLU A 20 -9.24 1.05 6.48
C GLU A 20 -7.76 0.99 6.09
N ASP A 21 -7.00 1.98 6.51
CA ASP A 21 -5.58 2.11 6.20
C ASP A 21 -4.64 1.49 7.24
N ARG A 22 -5.19 0.96 8.32
CA ARG A 22 -4.45 0.26 9.38
C ARG A 22 -5.39 -0.53 10.29
N PRO A 23 -4.90 -1.59 10.93
CA PRO A 23 -5.67 -2.30 11.95
C PRO A 23 -6.08 -1.36 13.09
N ASN A 24 -7.33 -1.47 13.54
CA ASN A 24 -7.84 -0.71 14.67
C ASN A 24 -8.18 -1.66 15.81
N THR A 25 -7.20 -1.95 16.67
CA THR A 25 -7.34 -2.88 17.79
C THR A 25 -8.21 -2.34 18.91
N ILE A 26 -8.37 -1.01 19.02
CA ILE A 26 -9.21 -0.37 20.05
C ILE A 26 -10.69 -0.67 19.82
N TYR A 27 -11.13 -0.73 18.57
CA TYR A 27 -12.51 -1.01 18.20
C TYR A 27 -12.73 -2.45 17.69
N GLY A 28 -11.75 -3.33 17.88
CA GLY A 28 -11.88 -4.75 17.57
C GLY A 28 -11.77 -5.12 16.09
N SER A 29 -11.48 -4.19 15.19
CA SER A 29 -11.22 -4.50 13.78
C SER A 29 -9.74 -4.80 13.60
N THR A 30 -9.43 -6.07 13.35
CA THR A 30 -8.11 -6.55 12.98
C THR A 30 -7.98 -6.82 11.47
N ASP A 31 -9.11 -6.81 10.76
CA ASP A 31 -9.19 -7.17 9.34
C ASP A 31 -8.87 -5.96 8.46
N CYS A 32 -7.60 -5.68 8.32
CA CYS A 32 -7.10 -4.59 7.49
C CYS A 32 -6.14 -5.14 6.43
N GLY A 33 -6.53 -4.95 5.18
CA GLY A 33 -5.70 -5.30 4.04
C GLY A 33 -5.42 -6.81 3.88
N ILE A 34 -4.46 -7.09 3.04
CA ILE A 34 -4.03 -8.47 2.73
C ILE A 34 -2.51 -8.55 2.66
N SER A 35 -2.00 -9.76 2.83
CA SER A 35 -0.60 -10.10 2.58
C SER A 35 -0.51 -10.86 1.26
N VAL A 36 0.30 -10.37 0.33
CA VAL A 36 0.48 -10.97 -1.01
C VAL A 36 1.93 -11.38 -1.22
N GLU A 37 2.13 -12.45 -1.96
CA GLU A 37 3.47 -12.87 -2.37
C GLU A 37 4.08 -11.84 -3.32
N ASN A 38 5.36 -11.56 -3.14
CA ASN A 38 6.09 -10.61 -3.98
C ASN A 38 6.09 -11.08 -5.45
N GLY A 39 5.82 -10.17 -6.35
CA GLY A 39 5.63 -10.45 -7.77
C GLY A 39 4.19 -10.75 -8.18
N THR A 40 3.26 -10.85 -7.23
CA THR A 40 1.85 -11.07 -7.54
C THR A 40 1.20 -9.79 -8.05
N ALA A 41 0.58 -9.86 -9.21
CA ALA A 41 -0.17 -8.74 -9.78
C ALA A 41 -1.57 -8.65 -9.16
N LEU A 42 -1.89 -7.50 -8.59
CA LEU A 42 -3.21 -7.13 -8.12
C LEU A 42 -3.85 -6.23 -9.17
N THR A 43 -4.88 -6.73 -9.86
CA THR A 43 -5.44 -6.04 -11.03
C THR A 43 -6.94 -5.83 -10.91
N TYR A 44 -7.36 -4.57 -11.00
CA TYR A 44 -8.73 -4.20 -11.33
C TYR A 44 -8.89 -4.24 -12.86
N LYS A 45 -9.93 -4.93 -13.33
CA LYS A 45 -10.32 -4.97 -14.76
C LYS A 45 -11.73 -4.43 -14.91
N PHE A 46 -11.92 -3.60 -15.90
CA PHE A 46 -13.21 -3.01 -16.23
C PHE A 46 -13.68 -3.57 -17.58
N ASP A 47 -14.97 -3.93 -17.67
CA ASP A 47 -15.58 -4.39 -18.93
C ASP A 47 -15.58 -3.29 -20.00
N LYS A 48 -15.66 -2.05 -19.57
CA LYS A 48 -15.57 -0.85 -20.40
C LYS A 48 -14.61 0.12 -19.74
N PRO A 49 -13.99 1.03 -20.50
CA PRO A 49 -13.18 2.10 -19.90
C PRO A 49 -14.00 2.89 -18.89
N GLU A 50 -13.48 3.01 -17.67
CA GLU A 50 -14.10 3.76 -16.57
C GLU A 50 -13.25 4.99 -16.23
N TYR A 51 -13.91 6.11 -16.00
CA TYR A 51 -13.23 7.35 -15.62
C TYR A 51 -12.87 7.31 -14.15
N ILE A 52 -11.59 7.27 -13.87
CA ILE A 52 -11.03 7.23 -12.51
C ILE A 52 -10.47 8.60 -12.17
N ARG A 53 -10.88 9.17 -11.03
CA ARG A 53 -10.37 10.44 -10.53
C ARG A 53 -9.10 10.26 -9.75
N THR A 54 -9.15 9.41 -8.73
CA THR A 54 -8.05 9.21 -7.79
C THR A 54 -7.86 7.74 -7.47
N LEU A 55 -6.61 7.36 -7.24
CA LEU A 55 -6.22 6.07 -6.72
C LEU A 55 -5.61 6.26 -5.34
N HIS A 56 -6.03 5.44 -4.38
CA HIS A 56 -5.47 5.39 -3.04
C HIS A 56 -4.76 4.07 -2.81
N LEU A 57 -3.51 4.14 -2.31
CA LEU A 57 -2.67 2.99 -2.02
C LEU A 57 -1.99 3.18 -0.69
N THR A 58 -2.11 2.20 0.23
CA THR A 58 -1.45 2.23 1.52
C THR A 58 -0.79 0.89 1.82
N PHE A 59 0.49 0.94 2.16
CA PHE A 59 1.29 -0.20 2.60
C PHE A 59 1.38 -0.26 4.14
N ASN A 60 1.66 -1.45 4.66
CA ASN A 60 2.00 -1.60 6.06
C ASN A 60 3.34 -0.93 6.36
N SER A 61 3.37 -0.06 7.34
CA SER A 61 4.58 0.61 7.83
C SER A 61 4.80 0.41 9.34
N ASP A 62 4.22 -0.66 9.88
CA ASP A 62 4.40 -1.07 11.27
C ASP A 62 4.02 0.00 12.30
N LEU A 63 2.98 0.79 12.00
CA LEU A 63 2.51 1.86 12.89
C LEU A 63 1.84 1.33 14.16
N ASN A 64 1.30 0.09 14.10
CA ASN A 64 0.55 -0.52 15.20
C ASN A 64 1.40 -1.49 16.02
N ARG A 65 2.71 -1.43 15.93
CA ARG A 65 3.59 -2.27 16.74
C ARG A 65 3.44 -1.95 18.23
N ASP A 66 3.43 -2.98 19.06
CA ASP A 66 3.33 -2.84 20.51
C ASP A 66 4.65 -2.39 21.13
N THR A 67 5.78 -2.76 20.52
CA THR A 67 7.12 -2.45 21.00
C THR A 67 7.92 -1.71 19.93
N LEU A 68 8.84 -0.87 20.38
CA LEU A 68 9.85 -0.28 19.51
C LEU A 68 10.88 -1.35 19.10
N PRO A 69 11.52 -1.22 17.92
CA PRO A 69 12.66 -2.04 17.57
C PRO A 69 13.71 -2.04 18.70
N GLY A 70 14.38 -3.18 18.91
CA GLY A 70 15.25 -3.37 20.06
C GLY A 70 16.44 -2.42 20.19
N ASP A 71 16.79 -1.71 19.13
CA ASP A 71 17.81 -0.67 19.12
C ASP A 71 17.28 0.73 19.48
N PHE A 72 15.97 0.88 19.70
CA PHE A 72 15.37 2.11 20.18
C PHE A 72 15.03 1.97 21.67
N PRO A 73 15.49 2.90 22.51
CA PRO A 73 15.10 2.89 23.92
C PRO A 73 13.61 3.15 24.07
N GLU A 74 12.98 2.48 25.02
CA GLU A 74 11.62 2.79 25.44
C GLU A 74 11.58 4.26 25.90
N ARG A 75 10.63 5.01 25.38
CA ARG A 75 10.42 6.39 25.78
C ARG A 75 8.99 6.60 26.23
N SER A 76 8.87 7.21 27.38
CA SER A 76 7.56 7.62 27.95
C SER A 76 7.02 8.93 27.36
N HIS A 77 7.64 9.48 26.32
CA HIS A 77 7.27 10.75 25.74
C HIS A 77 6.21 10.62 24.65
N SER A 78 5.33 11.63 24.56
CA SER A 78 4.25 11.69 23.58
C SER A 78 4.73 11.82 22.12
N MET A 79 5.91 12.37 21.90
CA MET A 79 6.54 12.42 20.57
C MET A 79 7.61 11.34 20.46
N ARG A 80 7.46 10.50 19.44
CA ARG A 80 8.43 9.43 19.13
C ARG A 80 9.07 9.72 17.80
N CYS A 81 10.40 9.71 17.80
CA CYS A 81 11.19 9.83 16.59
C CYS A 81 11.79 8.46 16.24
N ASN A 82 11.67 8.04 14.98
CA ASN A 82 12.30 6.82 14.49
C ASN A 82 13.78 7.02 14.12
N VAL A 83 14.32 8.17 14.42
CA VAL A 83 15.71 8.53 14.17
C VAL A 83 16.41 8.73 15.49
N LYS A 84 17.53 8.04 15.73
CA LYS A 84 18.46 8.37 16.80
C LYS A 84 19.25 9.60 16.38
N LEU A 85 19.35 10.59 17.25
CA LEU A 85 20.07 11.84 16.98
C LEU A 85 21.56 11.63 16.69
N ASP A 86 22.12 10.56 17.23
CA ASP A 86 23.51 10.15 17.10
C ASP A 86 23.74 9.02 16.09
N SER A 87 22.66 8.59 15.43
CA SER A 87 22.73 7.53 14.40
C SER A 87 22.63 8.12 13.01
N PRO A 88 23.51 7.78 12.09
CA PRO A 88 23.43 8.23 10.69
C PRO A 88 22.31 7.55 9.90
N GLN A 89 21.60 6.58 10.45
CA GLN A 89 20.61 5.78 9.74
C GLN A 89 19.19 6.13 10.18
N CYS A 90 18.34 6.49 9.21
CA CYS A 90 16.91 6.54 9.40
C CYS A 90 16.37 5.10 9.50
N TYR A 91 15.46 4.88 10.47
CA TYR A 91 14.75 3.62 10.55
C TYR A 91 13.66 3.57 9.47
N VAL A 92 13.75 2.58 8.60
CA VAL A 92 12.71 2.24 7.64
C VAL A 92 11.98 0.99 8.12
N PRO A 93 10.64 1.01 8.26
CA PRO A 93 9.89 -0.16 8.68
C PRO A 93 10.14 -1.35 7.75
N LYS A 94 10.48 -2.50 8.32
CA LYS A 94 10.78 -3.72 7.55
C LYS A 94 9.56 -4.23 6.77
N THR A 95 8.36 -3.94 7.24
CA THR A 95 7.09 -4.32 6.59
C THR A 95 6.76 -3.45 5.37
N LEU A 96 7.39 -2.27 5.25
CA LEU A 96 7.11 -1.35 4.16
C LEU A 96 7.56 -1.93 2.81
N CYS A 97 6.68 -1.86 1.83
CA CYS A 97 7.01 -2.22 0.46
C CYS A 97 8.16 -1.35 -0.05
N ARG A 98 9.25 -1.97 -0.52
CA ARG A 98 10.43 -1.30 -1.04
C ARG A 98 10.36 -1.07 -2.54
N LYS A 99 10.07 -2.14 -3.27
CA LYS A 99 9.99 -2.14 -4.73
C LYS A 99 8.59 -2.50 -5.18
N PHE A 100 8.00 -1.65 -6.00
CA PHE A 100 6.71 -1.94 -6.63
C PHE A 100 6.55 -1.17 -7.93
N SER A 101 5.62 -1.63 -8.76
CA SER A 101 5.13 -0.92 -9.93
C SER A 101 3.62 -0.73 -9.86
N LEU A 102 3.15 0.39 -10.39
CA LEU A 102 1.74 0.72 -10.55
C LEU A 102 1.52 1.20 -11.98
N SER A 103 0.64 0.54 -12.71
CA SER A 103 0.37 0.84 -14.11
C SER A 103 -1.14 0.90 -14.39
N LEU A 104 -1.49 1.67 -15.41
CA LEU A 104 -2.84 1.77 -15.95
C LEU A 104 -2.88 1.15 -17.35
N GLY A 105 -3.88 0.30 -17.59
CA GLY A 105 -4.28 -0.06 -18.94
C GLY A 105 -5.27 0.97 -19.47
N THR A 106 -4.86 1.72 -20.48
CA THR A 106 -5.72 2.70 -21.15
C THR A 106 -6.12 2.20 -22.54
N PRO A 107 -7.15 2.75 -23.18
CA PRO A 107 -7.50 2.40 -24.57
C PRO A 107 -6.33 2.60 -25.56
N SER A 108 -5.38 3.48 -25.25
CA SER A 108 -4.20 3.77 -26.08
C SER A 108 -2.97 2.91 -25.73
N GLY A 109 -3.04 2.07 -24.69
CA GLY A 109 -1.94 1.22 -24.25
C GLY A 109 -1.69 1.28 -22.74
N THR A 110 -0.58 0.70 -22.28
CA THR A 110 -0.20 0.67 -20.85
C THR A 110 0.59 1.92 -20.50
N LYS A 111 0.18 2.58 -19.41
CA LYS A 111 0.86 3.75 -18.86
C LYS A 111 1.43 3.42 -17.49
N MET A 112 2.73 3.55 -17.31
CA MET A 112 3.39 3.41 -16.01
C MET A 112 3.18 4.68 -15.19
N ILE A 113 2.66 4.53 -13.97
CA ILE A 113 2.44 5.64 -13.03
C ILE A 113 3.56 5.71 -12.00
N ILE A 114 3.91 4.56 -11.42
CA ILE A 114 5.00 4.43 -10.46
C ILE A 114 5.80 3.18 -10.81
N ASP A 115 7.11 3.33 -10.86
CA ASP A 115 8.07 2.23 -10.89
C ASP A 115 9.24 2.65 -9.99
N THR A 116 9.36 2.04 -8.84
CA THR A 116 10.36 2.41 -7.85
C THR A 116 10.98 1.17 -7.19
N ASP A 117 12.27 1.25 -6.89
CA ASP A 117 13.02 0.24 -6.13
C ASP A 117 13.44 0.72 -4.74
N CYS A 118 13.08 1.96 -4.37
CA CYS A 118 13.43 2.59 -3.10
C CYS A 118 12.26 3.40 -2.54
N ASN A 119 11.13 2.75 -2.30
CA ASN A 119 9.97 3.41 -1.71
C ASN A 119 10.16 3.66 -0.22
N LEU A 120 9.95 4.90 0.20
CA LEU A 120 9.95 5.36 1.59
C LEU A 120 8.58 5.88 2.05
N ARG A 121 7.57 5.80 1.18
CA ARG A 121 6.23 6.30 1.48
C ARG A 121 5.30 5.15 1.88
N ARG A 122 4.54 5.39 2.92
CA ARG A 122 3.47 4.49 3.36
C ARG A 122 2.24 4.58 2.45
N SER A 123 1.86 5.79 2.06
CA SER A 123 0.58 6.04 1.39
C SER A 123 0.75 6.94 0.18
N TYR A 124 -0.08 6.67 -0.83
CA TYR A 124 -0.17 7.41 -2.07
C TYR A 124 -1.62 7.78 -2.33
N ASN A 125 -1.85 9.05 -2.66
CA ASN A 125 -3.07 9.52 -3.28
C ASN A 125 -2.67 10.08 -4.65
N ILE A 126 -3.15 9.44 -5.70
CA ILE A 126 -2.71 9.72 -7.07
C ILE A 126 -3.89 10.19 -7.88
N ASP A 127 -3.78 11.39 -8.44
CA ASP A 127 -4.77 11.92 -9.37
C ASP A 127 -4.57 11.26 -10.73
N ILE A 128 -5.56 10.50 -11.17
CA ILE A 128 -5.57 9.80 -12.47
C ILE A 128 -6.26 10.67 -13.52
N ASN A 129 -7.51 11.04 -13.28
CA ASN A 129 -8.34 11.90 -14.13
C ASN A 129 -8.39 11.47 -15.61
N GLU A 130 -8.47 10.16 -15.86
CA GLU A 130 -8.58 9.60 -17.20
C GLU A 130 -9.40 8.31 -17.22
N ALA A 131 -9.84 7.91 -18.42
CA ALA A 131 -10.52 6.64 -18.61
C ALA A 131 -9.52 5.49 -18.69
N VAL A 132 -9.71 4.46 -17.87
CA VAL A 132 -8.83 3.29 -17.78
C VAL A 132 -9.61 1.99 -17.97
N GLN A 133 -8.97 0.96 -18.51
CA GLN A 133 -9.50 -0.40 -18.66
C GLN A 133 -9.00 -1.34 -17.56
N SER A 134 -7.86 -1.01 -16.96
CA SER A 134 -7.30 -1.78 -15.84
C SER A 134 -6.36 -0.94 -15.00
N ILE A 135 -6.22 -1.34 -13.73
CA ILE A 135 -5.24 -0.77 -12.81
C ILE A 135 -4.48 -1.95 -12.20
N THR A 136 -3.16 -1.98 -12.35
CA THR A 136 -2.33 -3.09 -11.89
C THR A 136 -1.25 -2.61 -10.94
N LEU A 137 -1.22 -3.19 -9.74
CA LEU A 137 -0.19 -3.03 -8.72
C LEU A 137 0.59 -4.33 -8.58
N ILE A 138 1.92 -4.24 -8.60
CA ILE A 138 2.79 -5.39 -8.38
C ILE A 138 3.83 -5.01 -7.31
N PRO A 139 3.72 -5.51 -6.08
CA PRO A 139 4.78 -5.43 -5.08
C PRO A 139 5.86 -6.47 -5.39
N TYR A 140 7.12 -6.08 -5.38
CA TYR A 140 8.25 -6.98 -5.68
C TYR A 140 9.10 -7.30 -4.47
N SER A 141 9.21 -6.39 -3.51
CA SER A 141 10.00 -6.60 -2.29
C SER A 141 9.58 -5.61 -1.19
N ASN A 142 9.97 -5.94 0.04
CA ASN A 142 9.85 -5.05 1.19
C ASN A 142 11.23 -4.83 1.84
N TRP A 143 11.32 -3.86 2.74
CA TRP A 143 12.57 -3.52 3.42
C TRP A 143 13.06 -4.59 4.41
N GLY A 144 12.21 -5.52 4.79
CA GLY A 144 12.55 -6.68 5.62
C GLY A 144 13.01 -7.89 4.83
N GLU A 145 13.00 -7.81 3.49
CA GLU A 145 13.41 -8.90 2.59
C GLU A 145 12.61 -10.20 2.81
N THR A 146 11.34 -10.07 3.18
CA THR A 146 10.42 -11.20 3.31
C THR A 146 9.70 -11.49 2.00
N ASP A 147 9.18 -12.72 1.84
CA ASP A 147 8.54 -13.18 0.60
C ASP A 147 7.18 -12.52 0.33
N LYS A 148 6.57 -11.91 1.35
CA LYS A 148 5.23 -11.32 1.26
C LYS A 148 5.25 -9.85 1.65
N THR A 149 4.47 -9.06 0.92
CA THR A 149 4.23 -7.65 1.23
C THR A 149 2.79 -7.45 1.66
N GLN A 150 2.57 -6.72 2.73
CA GLN A 150 1.24 -6.39 3.24
C GLN A 150 0.78 -5.03 2.72
N ILE A 151 -0.41 -5.04 2.12
CA ILE A 151 -1.09 -3.87 1.55
C ILE A 151 -2.37 -3.67 2.35
N PHE A 152 -2.56 -2.47 2.89
CA PHE A 152 -3.74 -2.15 3.70
C PHE A 152 -4.90 -1.63 2.86
N SER A 153 -4.60 -0.78 1.88
CA SER A 153 -5.62 -0.18 1.02
C SER A 153 -5.13 -0.12 -0.41
N TYR A 154 -6.01 -0.45 -1.33
CA TYR A 154 -5.82 -0.31 -2.77
C TYR A 154 -7.16 -0.09 -3.42
N ASP A 155 -7.60 1.14 -3.51
CA ASP A 155 -8.90 1.53 -4.01
C ASP A 155 -8.84 2.78 -4.91
N PHE A 156 -9.96 3.11 -5.52
CA PHE A 156 -10.07 4.24 -6.44
C PHE A 156 -11.46 4.87 -6.39
N LYS A 157 -11.55 6.08 -6.92
CA LYS A 157 -12.80 6.86 -7.04
C LYS A 157 -12.93 7.45 -8.42
#